data_8840fca8b210aadb9e9107765cec8b96
#
_entry.id   8840fca8b210aadb9e9107765cec8b96
#
_cell.length_a   1.000
_cell.length_b   1.000
_cell.length_c   1.000
_cell.angle_alpha   90.00
_cell.angle_beta   90.00
_cell.angle_gamma   90.00
#
_symmetry.space_group_name_H-M   'P 1'
#
loop_
_entity.id
_entity.type
_entity.pdbx_description
1 polymer ?
#
loop_
_entity_poly.entity_id
_entity_poly.type
_entity_poly.pdbx_seq_one_letter_code
_entity_poly.pdbx_strand_id
1 'polypeptide(L)'
;YFEGMTLATSAVSDISGARVLALLGDSVTTDHISPAGSIAPDSPAGRYLQEHGVAVRDFNSYGSRRGNHEVMMRGTFANIRLRNQLAPGTEGGWTRHQPDGEQMSIYDASLKYREAGTPLLVIAGKEYGSGSSRDWAAKGTNLLGVKAVIAQSYERIHRSNLVGMGVLPLQFKDGEGAAELGLDGTEVYDLSSLDNAEASEVEVTATRADGTKVSFTAVVRIDTPKEKDYFRNGGILHYVLRQLATGAAAA
;
A
#
# COMPACT_ATOMS: atom_id res chain seq x y z
N TYR A 1 -1.19 5.17 -13.41
CA TYR A 1 -2.27 4.38 -12.77
C TYR A 1 -2.98 3.48 -13.77
N PHE A 2 -3.15 3.92 -15.00
CA PHE A 2 -3.77 3.13 -16.09
C PHE A 2 -2.76 2.52 -17.07
N GLU A 3 -1.49 2.68 -16.82
CA GLU A 3 -0.43 2.16 -17.68
C GLU A 3 -0.54 0.63 -17.80
N GLY A 4 -0.45 0.13 -19.03
CA GLY A 4 -0.58 -1.30 -19.32
C GLY A 4 -2.00 -1.87 -19.21
N MET A 5 -3.03 -1.04 -19.01
CA MET A 5 -4.41 -1.50 -18.94
C MET A 5 -4.87 -2.09 -20.26
N THR A 6 -5.47 -3.28 -20.21
CA THR A 6 -6.09 -3.98 -21.36
C THR A 6 -7.60 -4.14 -21.15
N LEU A 7 -8.34 -4.45 -22.21
CA LEU A 7 -9.78 -4.73 -22.11
C LEU A 7 -10.07 -6.02 -21.33
N ALA A 8 -9.21 -7.02 -21.49
CA ALA A 8 -9.30 -8.26 -20.72
C ALA A 8 -8.70 -8.04 -19.31
N THR A 9 -9.31 -8.66 -18.32
CA THR A 9 -8.76 -8.73 -16.95
C THR A 9 -7.78 -9.89 -16.85
N SER A 10 -6.71 -9.72 -16.07
CA SER A 10 -5.89 -10.84 -15.63
C SER A 10 -6.51 -11.49 -14.39
N ALA A 11 -6.34 -12.78 -14.24
CA ALA A 11 -6.74 -13.46 -13.00
C ALA A 11 -5.93 -12.90 -11.82
N VAL A 12 -6.57 -12.81 -10.66
CA VAL A 12 -5.89 -12.49 -9.40
C VAL A 12 -5.11 -13.74 -8.99
N SER A 13 -3.78 -13.61 -8.97
CA SER A 13 -2.87 -14.69 -8.58
C SER A 13 -2.39 -14.51 -7.15
N ASP A 14 -1.87 -15.60 -6.58
CA ASP A 14 -1.14 -15.58 -5.32
C ASP A 14 0.04 -14.59 -5.38
N ILE A 15 0.44 -14.08 -4.22
CA ILE A 15 1.55 -13.13 -4.08
C ILE A 15 2.74 -13.88 -3.48
N SER A 16 3.85 -13.93 -4.18
CA SER A 16 5.05 -14.63 -3.72
C SER A 16 6.25 -13.71 -3.63
N GLY A 17 7.10 -13.95 -2.63
CA GLY A 17 8.35 -13.22 -2.44
C GLY A 17 8.17 -11.77 -2.03
N ALA A 18 7.04 -11.42 -1.41
CA ALA A 18 6.75 -10.05 -1.04
C ALA A 18 7.64 -9.57 0.13
N ARG A 19 7.89 -8.25 0.16
CA ARG A 19 8.60 -7.57 1.24
C ARG A 19 7.71 -6.52 1.90
N VAL A 20 7.95 -6.26 3.18
CA VAL A 20 7.23 -5.23 3.94
C VAL A 20 7.86 -3.87 3.69
N LEU A 21 7.09 -2.94 3.13
CA LEU A 21 7.51 -1.55 2.93
C LEU A 21 7.38 -0.73 4.22
N ALA A 22 6.35 -1.01 5.01
CA ALA A 22 6.10 -0.36 6.29
C ALA A 22 5.45 -1.32 7.29
N LEU A 23 6.01 -1.37 8.49
CA LEU A 23 5.45 -2.04 9.67
C LEU A 23 4.98 -0.96 10.64
N LEU A 24 3.67 -0.82 10.77
CA LEU A 24 3.01 0.29 11.45
C LEU A 24 2.26 -0.17 12.70
N GLY A 25 2.13 0.71 13.67
CA GLY A 25 1.33 0.48 14.87
C GLY A 25 -0.16 0.75 14.68
N ASP A 26 -0.86 0.95 15.79
CA ASP A 26 -2.28 1.24 15.86
C ASP A 26 -2.60 2.68 15.41
N SER A 27 -3.87 2.90 15.01
CA SER A 27 -4.47 4.21 14.74
C SER A 27 -3.69 5.06 13.72
N VAL A 28 -3.11 4.41 12.71
CA VAL A 28 -2.52 5.12 11.58
C VAL A 28 -3.62 5.68 10.71
N THR A 29 -3.72 7.00 10.68
CA THR A 29 -4.80 7.70 10.00
C THR A 29 -4.51 7.90 8.51
N THR A 30 -5.56 8.20 7.74
CA THR A 30 -5.42 8.59 6.33
C THR A 30 -4.57 9.85 6.14
N ASP A 31 -4.48 10.72 7.14
CA ASP A 31 -3.59 11.90 7.13
C ASP A 31 -2.11 11.53 7.33
N HIS A 32 -1.83 10.40 7.95
CA HIS A 32 -0.47 9.85 8.04
C HIS A 32 -0.02 9.23 6.70
N ILE A 33 -0.95 8.68 5.94
CA ILE A 33 -0.68 7.96 4.69
C ILE A 33 -0.69 8.94 3.51
N SER A 34 -1.76 9.71 3.35
CA SER A 34 -1.91 10.71 2.28
C SER A 34 -1.12 11.97 2.62
N PRO A 35 -0.27 12.47 1.73
CA PRO A 35 0.55 13.63 2.04
C PRO A 35 -0.27 14.91 2.21
N ALA A 36 0.16 15.74 3.16
CA ALA A 36 -0.42 17.05 3.44
C ALA A 36 0.68 18.01 3.91
N GLY A 37 0.38 19.30 3.92
CA GLY A 37 1.32 20.34 4.36
C GLY A 37 2.39 20.69 3.35
N SER A 38 3.47 21.28 3.84
CA SER A 38 4.58 21.78 3.03
C SER A 38 5.43 20.64 2.48
N ILE A 39 6.06 20.87 1.33
CA ILE A 39 6.99 19.95 0.67
C ILE A 39 8.41 20.34 1.08
N ALA A 40 9.11 19.46 1.77
CA ALA A 40 10.51 19.70 2.15
C ALA A 40 11.44 19.61 0.91
N PRO A 41 12.42 20.53 0.78
CA PRO A 41 13.27 20.57 -0.41
C PRO A 41 14.11 19.30 -0.63
N ASP A 42 14.52 18.64 0.43
CA ASP A 42 15.32 17.41 0.45
C ASP A 42 14.50 16.13 0.39
N SER A 43 13.17 16.26 0.44
CA SER A 43 12.26 15.12 0.29
C SER A 43 12.24 14.59 -1.16
N PRO A 44 11.78 13.34 -1.39
CA PRO A 44 11.59 12.82 -2.75
C PRO A 44 10.72 13.74 -3.63
N ALA A 45 9.67 14.33 -3.07
CA ALA A 45 8.81 15.28 -3.80
C ALA A 45 9.53 16.61 -4.09
N GLY A 46 10.33 17.10 -3.14
CA GLY A 46 11.12 18.32 -3.32
C GLY A 46 12.20 18.14 -4.39
N ARG A 47 12.93 17.03 -4.39
CA ARG A 47 13.89 16.68 -5.44
C ARG A 47 13.25 16.64 -6.82
N TYR A 48 12.12 15.94 -6.93
CA TYR A 48 11.35 15.86 -8.18
C TYR A 48 10.96 17.25 -8.71
N LEU A 49 10.46 18.13 -7.85
CA LEU A 49 10.08 19.49 -8.27
C LEU A 49 11.30 20.30 -8.76
N GLN A 50 12.42 20.21 -8.07
CA GLN A 50 13.66 20.90 -8.47
C GLN A 50 14.19 20.39 -9.81
N GLU A 51 14.18 19.08 -10.03
CA GLU A 51 14.54 18.43 -11.31
C GLU A 51 13.66 18.92 -12.47
N HIS A 52 12.42 19.32 -12.18
CA HIS A 52 11.49 19.91 -13.15
C HIS A 52 11.50 21.45 -13.17
N GLY A 53 12.53 22.06 -12.63
CA GLY A 53 12.77 23.51 -12.70
C GLY A 53 11.90 24.36 -11.78
N VAL A 54 11.20 23.74 -10.80
CA VAL A 54 10.41 24.48 -9.80
C VAL A 54 11.33 24.95 -8.67
N ALA A 55 11.41 26.26 -8.47
CA ALA A 55 12.19 26.83 -7.36
C ALA A 55 11.55 26.48 -6.01
N VAL A 56 12.37 26.33 -4.96
CA VAL A 56 11.89 25.93 -3.61
C VAL A 56 10.79 26.86 -3.09
N ARG A 57 10.91 28.17 -3.33
CA ARG A 57 9.89 29.17 -2.95
C ARG A 57 8.54 28.95 -3.63
N ASP A 58 8.50 28.22 -4.75
CA ASP A 58 7.31 27.98 -5.59
C ASP A 58 6.74 26.57 -5.41
N PHE A 59 7.25 25.77 -4.44
CA PHE A 59 6.79 24.41 -4.21
C PHE A 59 5.31 24.34 -3.80
N ASN A 60 4.85 25.35 -3.04
CA ASN A 60 3.55 25.31 -2.40
C ASN A 60 3.41 24.11 -1.44
N SER A 61 2.22 23.54 -1.35
CA SER A 61 1.92 22.40 -0.50
C SER A 61 1.49 21.18 -1.32
N TYR A 62 1.50 20.01 -0.71
CA TYR A 62 0.93 18.81 -1.30
C TYR A 62 -0.54 19.02 -1.71
N GLY A 63 -1.33 19.74 -0.91
CA GLY A 63 -2.72 20.05 -1.23
C GLY A 63 -2.87 20.85 -2.52
N SER A 64 -1.99 21.82 -2.78
CA SER A 64 -1.97 22.60 -4.03
C SER A 64 -1.51 21.77 -5.22
N ARG A 65 -0.72 20.71 -4.98
CA ARG A 65 -0.15 19.81 -5.99
C ARG A 65 -0.91 18.49 -6.13
N ARG A 66 -2.08 18.35 -5.51
CA ARG A 66 -2.84 17.09 -5.48
C ARG A 66 -3.21 16.52 -6.86
N GLY A 67 -3.24 17.33 -7.90
CA GLY A 67 -3.43 16.90 -9.28
C GLY A 67 -2.19 16.29 -9.93
N ASN A 68 -1.01 16.43 -9.30
CA ASN A 68 0.23 15.83 -9.77
C ASN A 68 0.54 14.56 -8.96
N HIS A 69 0.25 13.40 -9.55
CA HIS A 69 0.44 12.10 -8.88
C HIS A 69 1.92 11.81 -8.56
N GLU A 70 2.86 12.33 -9.34
CA GLU A 70 4.28 12.17 -9.12
C GLU A 70 4.74 12.85 -7.81
N VAL A 71 4.21 14.03 -7.53
CA VAL A 71 4.45 14.72 -6.26
C VAL A 71 3.77 13.97 -5.12
N MET A 72 2.51 13.60 -5.31
CA MET A 72 1.70 12.96 -4.27
C MET A 72 2.23 11.59 -3.87
N MET A 73 2.63 10.74 -4.81
CA MET A 73 3.16 9.42 -4.46
C MET A 73 4.47 9.49 -3.69
N ARG A 74 5.30 10.52 -3.96
CA ARG A 74 6.55 10.76 -3.25
C ARG A 74 6.37 11.21 -1.81
N GLY A 75 5.19 11.71 -1.46
CA GLY A 75 4.81 12.09 -0.10
C GLY A 75 3.95 11.06 0.62
N THR A 76 3.59 9.95 -0.04
CA THR A 76 2.78 8.90 0.57
C THR A 76 3.58 8.20 1.67
N PHE A 77 2.97 8.04 2.86
CA PHE A 77 3.63 7.59 4.11
C PHE A 77 4.76 8.51 4.61
N ALA A 78 4.83 9.75 4.18
CA ALA A 78 5.90 10.67 4.57
C ALA A 78 5.51 11.67 5.68
N ASN A 79 4.32 11.53 6.28
CA ASN A 79 3.91 12.40 7.38
C ASN A 79 4.87 12.23 8.58
N ILE A 80 5.35 13.35 9.13
CA ILE A 80 6.32 13.38 10.23
C ILE A 80 5.86 12.59 11.48
N ARG A 81 4.55 12.40 11.67
CA ARG A 81 4.01 11.63 12.79
C ARG A 81 4.03 10.12 12.56
N LEU A 82 4.28 9.68 11.33
CA LEU A 82 4.38 8.25 11.04
C LEU A 82 5.61 7.66 11.74
N ARG A 83 5.44 6.47 12.30
CA ARG A 83 6.53 5.68 12.88
C ARG A 83 6.54 4.33 12.20
N ASN A 84 7.55 4.11 11.38
CA ASN A 84 7.78 2.82 10.74
C ASN A 84 8.74 2.01 11.61
N GLN A 85 8.27 0.88 12.13
CA GLN A 85 9.06 0.02 13.01
C GLN A 85 10.27 -0.61 12.29
N LEU A 86 10.27 -0.66 10.95
CA LEU A 86 11.42 -1.08 10.15
C LEU A 86 12.60 -0.10 10.24
N ALA A 87 12.33 1.17 10.56
CA ALA A 87 13.34 2.22 10.70
C ALA A 87 13.24 2.87 12.09
N PRO A 88 13.56 2.14 13.17
CA PRO A 88 13.41 2.64 14.52
C PRO A 88 14.27 3.90 14.76
N GLY A 89 13.74 4.84 15.53
CA GLY A 89 14.39 6.12 15.79
C GLY A 89 14.23 7.18 14.71
N THR A 90 13.53 6.87 13.62
CA THR A 90 13.18 7.85 12.57
C THR A 90 11.76 8.38 12.73
N GLU A 91 11.50 9.52 12.12
CA GLU A 91 10.18 10.13 12.00
C GLU A 91 9.83 10.34 10.53
N GLY A 92 8.57 10.07 10.16
CA GLY A 92 8.11 10.27 8.80
C GLY A 92 8.37 9.10 7.86
N GLY A 93 8.61 9.40 6.60
CA GLY A 93 8.63 8.46 5.49
C GLY A 93 9.92 7.67 5.33
N TRP A 94 10.44 7.07 6.39
CA TRP A 94 11.65 6.25 6.36
C TRP A 94 11.33 4.76 6.48
N THR A 95 12.14 3.96 5.81
CA THR A 95 12.09 2.48 5.90
C THR A 95 13.50 1.90 5.77
N ARG A 96 13.61 0.58 5.87
CA ARG A 96 14.82 -0.16 5.50
C ARG A 96 14.51 -1.10 4.35
N HIS A 97 15.29 -0.98 3.29
CA HIS A 97 15.23 -1.88 2.17
C HIS A 97 15.77 -3.26 2.57
N GLN A 98 15.10 -4.33 2.16
CA GLN A 98 15.53 -5.71 2.42
C GLN A 98 15.97 -6.39 1.12
N PRO A 99 17.03 -7.22 1.14
CA PRO A 99 17.72 -7.76 2.34
C PRO A 99 18.93 -6.94 2.82
N ASP A 100 19.30 -5.86 2.13
CA ASP A 100 20.54 -5.11 2.43
C ASP A 100 20.46 -4.27 3.71
N GLY A 101 19.26 -4.01 4.23
CA GLY A 101 19.05 -3.24 5.46
C GLY A 101 19.31 -1.74 5.32
N GLU A 102 19.52 -1.23 4.11
CA GLU A 102 19.80 0.17 3.85
C GLU A 102 18.60 1.05 4.22
N GLN A 103 18.84 2.06 5.05
CA GLN A 103 17.81 3.03 5.44
C GLN A 103 17.64 4.08 4.35
N MET A 104 16.41 4.26 3.90
CA MET A 104 16.07 5.24 2.86
C MET A 104 14.62 5.70 2.98
N SER A 105 14.21 6.65 2.13
CA SER A 105 12.82 7.04 2.07
C SER A 105 11.94 5.86 1.59
N ILE A 106 10.69 5.83 2.05
CA ILE A 106 9.70 4.83 1.60
C ILE A 106 9.56 4.88 0.08
N TYR A 107 9.57 6.06 -0.52
CA TYR A 107 9.50 6.23 -1.97
C TYR A 107 10.73 5.60 -2.67
N ASP A 108 11.95 5.94 -2.24
CA ASP A 108 13.17 5.43 -2.86
C ASP A 108 13.25 3.90 -2.71
N ALA A 109 12.88 3.35 -1.55
CA ALA A 109 12.79 1.91 -1.34
C ALA A 109 11.77 1.26 -2.29
N SER A 110 10.61 1.88 -2.49
CA SER A 110 9.60 1.37 -3.42
C SER A 110 10.10 1.28 -4.86
N LEU A 111 10.96 2.20 -5.29
CA LEU A 111 11.60 2.14 -6.61
C LEU A 111 12.55 0.96 -6.71
N LYS A 112 13.43 0.75 -5.73
CA LYS A 112 14.34 -0.41 -5.71
C LYS A 112 13.58 -1.74 -5.78
N TYR A 113 12.51 -1.89 -5.00
CA TYR A 113 11.68 -3.09 -5.05
C TYR A 113 10.97 -3.27 -6.38
N ARG A 114 10.52 -2.17 -6.99
CA ARG A 114 9.89 -2.22 -8.33
C ARG A 114 10.88 -2.68 -9.40
N GLU A 115 12.10 -2.14 -9.39
CA GLU A 115 13.17 -2.56 -10.31
C GLU A 115 13.51 -4.04 -10.16
N ALA A 116 13.47 -4.56 -8.93
CA ALA A 116 13.66 -5.98 -8.63
C ALA A 116 12.42 -6.86 -8.91
N GLY A 117 11.29 -6.27 -9.30
CA GLY A 117 10.03 -7.00 -9.48
C GLY A 117 9.43 -7.56 -8.20
N THR A 118 9.82 -7.03 -7.03
CA THR A 118 9.40 -7.52 -5.71
C THR A 118 8.06 -6.90 -5.32
N PRO A 119 7.00 -7.68 -5.07
CA PRO A 119 5.75 -7.17 -4.55
C PRO A 119 5.90 -6.67 -3.10
N LEU A 120 5.08 -5.69 -2.73
CA LEU A 120 5.18 -5.05 -1.43
C LEU A 120 3.92 -5.26 -0.58
N LEU A 121 4.13 -5.30 0.73
CA LEU A 121 3.10 -5.32 1.76
C LEU A 121 3.26 -4.14 2.72
N VAL A 122 2.14 -3.78 3.35
CA VAL A 122 2.11 -2.96 4.55
C VAL A 122 1.49 -3.79 5.66
N ILE A 123 2.11 -3.82 6.84
CA ILE A 123 1.55 -4.44 8.03
C ILE A 123 1.20 -3.33 9.02
N ALA A 124 0.00 -3.40 9.61
CA ALA A 124 -0.49 -2.37 10.53
C ALA A 124 -1.24 -2.97 11.72
N GLY A 125 -1.39 -2.19 12.76
CA GLY A 125 -2.17 -2.52 13.94
C GLY A 125 -3.66 -2.27 13.78
N LYS A 126 -4.31 -1.82 14.85
CA LYS A 126 -5.74 -1.55 14.92
C LYS A 126 -6.11 -0.22 14.27
N GLU A 127 -7.35 -0.13 13.79
CA GLU A 127 -7.97 1.11 13.27
C GLU A 127 -7.18 1.72 12.10
N TYR A 128 -6.59 0.89 11.24
CA TYR A 128 -5.82 1.35 10.09
C TYR A 128 -6.70 2.16 9.12
N GLY A 129 -6.26 3.38 8.81
CA GLY A 129 -6.93 4.29 7.88
C GLY A 129 -8.06 5.11 8.51
N SER A 130 -8.06 5.26 9.84
CA SER A 130 -9.01 6.16 10.53
C SER A 130 -8.84 7.62 10.11
N GLY A 131 -9.81 8.48 10.44
CA GLY A 131 -9.80 9.90 10.11
C GLY A 131 -10.58 10.25 8.86
N SER A 132 -10.14 11.28 8.12
CA SER A 132 -10.84 11.80 6.95
C SER A 132 -10.86 10.78 5.81
N SER A 133 -11.98 10.71 5.07
CA SER A 133 -12.04 9.86 3.87
C SER A 133 -11.13 10.42 2.77
N ARG A 134 -10.09 9.67 2.44
CA ARG A 134 -9.10 10.01 1.40
C ARG A 134 -8.78 8.80 0.55
N ASP A 135 -9.28 8.78 -0.66
CA ASP A 135 -8.96 7.75 -1.66
C ASP A 135 -7.47 7.72 -2.00
N TRP A 136 -6.79 8.88 -1.94
CA TRP A 136 -5.35 8.95 -2.15
C TRP A 136 -4.55 8.06 -1.18
N ALA A 137 -4.98 7.90 0.05
CA ALA A 137 -4.31 7.00 0.99
C ALA A 137 -4.22 5.55 0.46
N ALA A 138 -5.21 5.11 -0.31
CA ALA A 138 -5.21 3.81 -0.99
C ALA A 138 -4.50 3.88 -2.36
N LYS A 139 -4.75 4.92 -3.15
CA LYS A 139 -4.14 5.10 -4.47
C LYS A 139 -2.62 5.24 -4.38
N GLY A 140 -2.12 6.09 -3.47
CA GLY A 140 -0.69 6.26 -3.26
C GLY A 140 -0.03 4.96 -2.80
N THR A 141 -0.69 4.20 -1.93
CA THR A 141 -0.25 2.87 -1.50
C THR A 141 -0.08 1.93 -2.70
N ASN A 142 -1.07 1.87 -3.60
CA ASN A 142 -0.97 1.08 -4.83
C ASN A 142 0.19 1.57 -5.73
N LEU A 143 0.33 2.88 -5.94
CA LEU A 143 1.36 3.46 -6.80
C LEU A 143 2.78 3.19 -6.29
N LEU A 144 2.98 3.01 -4.99
CA LEU A 144 4.25 2.57 -4.41
C LEU A 144 4.54 1.07 -4.66
N GLY A 145 3.61 0.31 -5.23
CA GLY A 145 3.77 -1.11 -5.51
C GLY A 145 3.25 -2.05 -4.43
N VAL A 146 2.57 -1.52 -3.42
CA VAL A 146 1.94 -2.33 -2.37
C VAL A 146 0.76 -3.12 -2.96
N LYS A 147 0.80 -4.44 -2.78
CA LYS A 147 -0.22 -5.38 -3.28
C LYS A 147 -1.27 -5.70 -2.22
N ALA A 148 -0.86 -5.78 -0.96
CA ALA A 148 -1.76 -6.07 0.14
C ALA A 148 -1.37 -5.28 1.40
N VAL A 149 -2.36 -5.03 2.22
CA VAL A 149 -2.21 -4.53 3.59
C VAL A 149 -2.74 -5.59 4.53
N ILE A 150 -1.99 -5.94 5.57
CA ILE A 150 -2.43 -6.86 6.63
C ILE A 150 -2.55 -6.04 7.91
N ALA A 151 -3.74 -5.89 8.47
CA ALA A 151 -3.99 -5.08 9.66
C ALA A 151 -4.81 -5.85 10.70
N GLN A 152 -4.70 -5.45 11.97
CA GLN A 152 -5.55 -6.03 13.02
C GLN A 152 -7.02 -5.57 12.89
N SER A 153 -7.24 -4.34 12.45
CA SER A 153 -8.56 -3.85 12.04
C SER A 153 -8.46 -2.64 11.13
N TYR A 154 -9.54 -2.35 10.41
CA TYR A 154 -9.63 -1.24 9.46
C TYR A 154 -10.73 -0.26 9.82
N GLU A 155 -10.50 1.00 9.49
CA GLU A 155 -11.60 1.91 9.28
C GLU A 155 -12.35 1.52 7.99
N ARG A 156 -13.68 1.50 8.06
CA ARG A 156 -14.54 0.95 7.01
C ARG A 156 -14.33 1.61 5.63
N ILE A 157 -14.24 2.92 5.58
CA ILE A 157 -14.11 3.66 4.30
C ILE A 157 -12.74 3.39 3.69
N HIS A 158 -11.68 3.40 4.50
CA HIS A 158 -10.34 3.14 4.00
C HIS A 158 -10.19 1.71 3.48
N ARG A 159 -10.77 0.72 4.16
CA ARG A 159 -10.83 -0.66 3.66
C ARG A 159 -11.47 -0.72 2.26
N SER A 160 -12.64 -0.07 2.08
CA SER A 160 -13.30 0.00 0.77
C SER A 160 -12.44 0.73 -0.27
N ASN A 161 -11.76 1.80 0.11
CA ASN A 161 -10.85 2.51 -0.79
C ASN A 161 -9.66 1.65 -1.22
N LEU A 162 -9.10 0.82 -0.34
CA LEU A 162 -8.05 -0.13 -0.72
C LEU A 162 -8.52 -1.06 -1.84
N VAL A 163 -9.68 -1.69 -1.68
CA VAL A 163 -10.29 -2.53 -2.72
C VAL A 163 -10.52 -1.74 -4.01
N GLY A 164 -11.11 -0.55 -3.88
CA GLY A 164 -11.41 0.34 -5.00
C GLY A 164 -10.17 0.81 -5.77
N MET A 165 -9.01 0.82 -5.13
CA MET A 165 -7.72 1.18 -5.73
C MET A 165 -6.84 -0.03 -6.07
N GLY A 166 -7.34 -1.26 -5.92
CA GLY A 166 -6.63 -2.48 -6.31
C GLY A 166 -5.59 -2.96 -5.30
N VAL A 167 -5.72 -2.59 -4.03
CA VAL A 167 -4.89 -3.10 -2.92
C VAL A 167 -5.72 -4.09 -2.10
N LEU A 168 -5.18 -5.27 -1.84
CA LEU A 168 -5.86 -6.33 -1.10
C LEU A 168 -5.87 -6.04 0.41
N PRO A 169 -7.01 -5.79 1.05
CA PRO A 169 -7.08 -5.68 2.50
C PRO A 169 -7.21 -7.06 3.13
N LEU A 170 -6.29 -7.40 4.01
CA LEU A 170 -6.25 -8.63 4.80
C LEU A 170 -6.29 -8.28 6.28
N GLN A 171 -6.96 -9.10 7.07
CA GLN A 171 -7.07 -8.88 8.51
C GLN A 171 -6.53 -10.07 9.29
N PHE A 172 -5.71 -9.80 10.29
CA PHE A 172 -5.32 -10.80 11.28
C PHE A 172 -6.55 -11.36 11.98
N LYS A 173 -6.49 -12.60 12.40
CA LYS A 173 -7.53 -13.18 13.27
C LYS A 173 -7.49 -12.56 14.67
N ASP A 174 -8.58 -12.71 15.40
CA ASP A 174 -8.70 -12.16 16.76
C ASP A 174 -7.55 -12.64 17.65
N GLY A 175 -6.89 -11.71 18.30
CA GLY A 175 -5.74 -11.97 19.16
C GLY A 175 -4.40 -12.10 18.43
N GLU A 176 -4.39 -12.00 17.11
CA GLU A 176 -3.18 -12.01 16.29
C GLU A 176 -2.78 -10.60 15.83
N GLY A 177 -1.52 -10.43 15.58
CA GLY A 177 -0.90 -9.24 15.01
C GLY A 177 0.59 -9.48 14.80
N ALA A 178 1.30 -8.48 14.30
CA ALA A 178 2.72 -8.63 14.02
C ALA A 178 3.51 -8.99 15.30
N ALA A 179 3.22 -8.34 16.41
CA ALA A 179 3.90 -8.59 17.68
C ALA A 179 3.61 -9.99 18.25
N GLU A 180 2.34 -10.39 18.23
CA GLU A 180 1.90 -11.70 18.74
C GLU A 180 2.49 -12.86 17.93
N LEU A 181 2.63 -12.67 16.61
CA LEU A 181 3.23 -13.66 15.70
C LEU A 181 4.76 -13.54 15.62
N GLY A 182 5.35 -12.56 16.30
CA GLY A 182 6.80 -12.33 16.28
C GLY A 182 7.34 -11.92 14.91
N LEU A 183 6.55 -11.17 14.14
CA LEU A 183 6.95 -10.61 12.85
C LEU A 183 7.65 -9.27 13.08
N ASP A 184 8.80 -9.08 12.47
CA ASP A 184 9.56 -7.83 12.54
C ASP A 184 9.61 -7.06 11.21
N GLY A 185 9.01 -7.63 10.15
CA GLY A 185 8.90 -7.03 8.83
C GLY A 185 10.12 -7.26 7.92
N THR A 186 11.11 -8.01 8.38
CA THR A 186 12.30 -8.38 7.57
C THR A 186 12.11 -9.67 6.78
N GLU A 187 11.04 -10.40 7.06
CA GLU A 187 10.71 -11.67 6.43
C GLU A 187 10.36 -11.52 4.95
N VAL A 188 10.42 -12.64 4.24
CA VAL A 188 9.83 -12.81 2.91
C VAL A 188 8.44 -13.41 3.07
N TYR A 189 7.46 -12.82 2.42
CA TYR A 189 6.06 -13.19 2.55
C TYR A 189 5.52 -13.85 1.28
N ASP A 190 4.85 -14.98 1.48
CA ASP A 190 4.05 -15.65 0.45
C ASP A 190 2.59 -15.68 0.92
N LEU A 191 1.68 -15.24 0.05
CA LEU A 191 0.23 -15.27 0.25
C LEU A 191 -0.36 -16.21 -0.77
N SER A 192 -0.97 -17.30 -0.31
CA SER A 192 -1.52 -18.36 -1.17
C SER A 192 -3.00 -18.57 -0.97
N SER A 193 -3.62 -19.27 -1.90
CA SER A 193 -5.05 -19.58 -1.88
C SER A 193 -5.97 -18.36 -2.08
N LEU A 194 -5.53 -17.36 -2.85
CA LEU A 194 -6.34 -16.18 -3.20
C LEU A 194 -7.57 -16.52 -4.06
N ASP A 195 -7.51 -17.62 -4.81
CA ASP A 195 -8.62 -18.16 -5.62
C ASP A 195 -9.34 -17.07 -6.45
N ASN A 196 -8.57 -16.28 -7.20
CA ASN A 196 -9.10 -15.18 -8.00
C ASN A 196 -9.98 -14.19 -7.19
N ALA A 197 -9.60 -13.91 -5.94
CA ALA A 197 -10.33 -13.09 -4.98
C ALA A 197 -11.71 -13.66 -4.56
N GLU A 198 -11.94 -14.97 -4.71
CA GLU A 198 -13.13 -15.65 -4.15
C GLU A 198 -12.92 -16.09 -2.71
N ALA A 199 -11.68 -16.38 -2.33
CA ALA A 199 -11.35 -16.83 -0.99
C ALA A 199 -11.81 -15.83 0.08
N SER A 200 -12.34 -16.36 1.20
CA SER A 200 -12.63 -15.57 2.40
C SER A 200 -11.41 -15.46 3.33
N GLU A 201 -10.46 -16.36 3.18
CA GLU A 201 -9.21 -16.42 3.95
C GLU A 201 -8.06 -16.79 3.02
N VAL A 202 -6.86 -16.34 3.35
CA VAL A 202 -5.63 -16.68 2.65
C VAL A 202 -4.59 -17.18 3.65
N GLU A 203 -3.75 -18.09 3.19
CA GLU A 203 -2.58 -18.55 3.94
C GLU A 203 -1.42 -17.57 3.73
N VAL A 204 -0.85 -17.09 4.82
CA VAL A 204 0.33 -16.22 4.82
C VAL A 204 1.49 -16.97 5.44
N THR A 205 2.60 -17.07 4.70
CA THR A 205 3.84 -17.64 5.20
C THR A 205 4.91 -16.55 5.21
N ALA A 206 5.44 -16.24 6.39
CA ALA A 206 6.55 -15.33 6.60
C ALA A 206 7.83 -16.14 6.83
N THR A 207 8.80 -16.03 5.94
CA THR A 207 10.07 -16.77 6.00
C THR A 207 11.18 -15.83 6.44
N ARG A 208 11.83 -16.13 7.56
CA ARG A 208 12.96 -15.38 8.11
C ARG A 208 14.26 -15.69 7.37
N ALA A 209 15.28 -14.87 7.57
CA ALA A 209 16.60 -15.04 6.95
C ALA A 209 17.28 -16.36 7.31
N ASP A 210 17.00 -16.92 8.50
CA ASP A 210 17.50 -18.23 8.95
C ASP A 210 16.71 -19.43 8.38
N GLY A 211 15.67 -19.15 7.54
CA GLY A 211 14.81 -20.16 6.94
C GLY A 211 13.64 -20.59 7.82
N THR A 212 13.53 -20.10 9.07
CA THR A 212 12.37 -20.39 9.91
C THR A 212 11.12 -19.72 9.34
N LYS A 213 9.97 -20.36 9.50
CA LYS A 213 8.71 -19.92 8.95
C LYS A 213 7.67 -19.68 10.05
N VAL A 214 6.94 -18.60 9.91
CA VAL A 214 5.72 -18.32 10.64
C VAL A 214 4.57 -18.38 9.66
N SER A 215 3.60 -19.24 9.86
CA SER A 215 2.40 -19.35 9.02
C SER A 215 1.18 -18.97 9.82
N PHE A 216 0.30 -18.21 9.22
CA PHE A 216 -0.98 -17.80 9.80
C PHE A 216 -2.01 -17.62 8.69
N THR A 217 -3.28 -17.58 9.08
CA THR A 217 -4.39 -17.33 8.16
C THR A 217 -4.87 -15.90 8.32
N ALA A 218 -5.00 -15.17 7.22
CA ALA A 218 -5.57 -13.83 7.22
C ALA A 218 -6.95 -13.82 6.55
N VAL A 219 -7.88 -13.04 7.11
CA VAL A 219 -9.23 -12.86 6.56
C VAL A 219 -9.17 -11.88 5.40
N VAL A 220 -9.74 -12.25 4.26
CA VAL A 220 -9.88 -11.36 3.09
C VAL A 220 -11.02 -10.38 3.34
N ARG A 221 -10.73 -9.10 3.32
CA ARG A 221 -11.70 -8.04 3.61
C ARG A 221 -12.25 -7.39 2.33
N ILE A 222 -12.58 -8.22 1.35
CA ILE A 222 -13.42 -7.87 0.20
C ILE A 222 -14.83 -8.33 0.55
N ASP A 223 -15.63 -7.44 1.12
CA ASP A 223 -16.81 -7.79 1.89
C ASP A 223 -18.07 -7.97 1.03
N THR A 224 -18.04 -7.54 -0.24
CA THR A 224 -19.22 -7.65 -1.13
C THR A 224 -18.86 -8.23 -2.50
N PRO A 225 -19.82 -8.89 -3.20
CA PRO A 225 -19.59 -9.37 -4.57
C PRO A 225 -19.14 -8.27 -5.53
N LYS A 226 -19.68 -7.06 -5.38
CA LYS A 226 -19.32 -5.93 -6.25
C LYS A 226 -17.88 -5.46 -6.03
N GLU A 227 -17.41 -5.51 -4.80
CA GLU A 227 -16.00 -5.23 -4.49
C GLU A 227 -15.06 -6.27 -5.10
N LYS A 228 -15.47 -7.55 -5.20
CA LYS A 228 -14.70 -8.57 -5.92
C LYS A 228 -14.54 -8.21 -7.40
N ASP A 229 -15.62 -7.73 -8.04
CA ASP A 229 -15.56 -7.25 -9.41
C ASP A 229 -14.57 -6.10 -9.56
N TYR A 230 -14.61 -5.11 -8.65
CA TYR A 230 -13.66 -4.01 -8.67
C TYR A 230 -12.23 -4.49 -8.51
N PHE A 231 -11.98 -5.35 -7.54
CA PHE A 231 -10.63 -5.85 -7.27
C PHE A 231 -10.06 -6.66 -8.43
N ARG A 232 -10.84 -7.56 -9.03
CA ARG A 232 -10.45 -8.34 -10.22
C ARG A 232 -10.12 -7.47 -11.43
N ASN A 233 -10.71 -6.30 -11.49
CA ASN A 233 -10.43 -5.33 -12.54
C ASN A 233 -9.19 -4.46 -12.25
N GLY A 234 -8.58 -4.57 -11.08
CA GLY A 234 -7.48 -3.72 -10.64
C GLY A 234 -7.96 -2.41 -10.00
N GLY A 235 -9.26 -2.32 -9.69
CA GLY A 235 -9.89 -1.19 -9.03
C GLY A 235 -11.15 -0.69 -9.75
N ILE A 236 -11.90 0.15 -9.04
CA ILE A 236 -13.19 0.67 -9.53
C ILE A 236 -13.07 1.48 -10.83
N LEU A 237 -12.00 2.28 -10.97
CA LEU A 237 -11.79 3.10 -12.17
C LEU A 237 -11.51 2.23 -13.40
N HIS A 238 -10.69 1.18 -13.25
CA HIS A 238 -10.43 0.21 -14.31
C HIS A 238 -11.71 -0.55 -14.68
N TYR A 239 -12.50 -0.95 -13.68
CA TYR A 239 -13.79 -1.57 -13.91
C TYR A 239 -14.71 -0.69 -14.76
N VAL A 240 -14.91 0.57 -14.35
CA VAL A 240 -15.79 1.51 -15.08
C VAL A 240 -15.27 1.78 -16.49
N LEU A 241 -13.96 1.99 -16.67
CA LEU A 241 -13.39 2.21 -18.00
C LEU A 241 -13.61 1.02 -18.94
N ARG A 242 -13.46 -0.22 -18.45
CA ARG A 242 -13.76 -1.42 -19.25
C ARG A 242 -15.22 -1.50 -19.63
N GLN A 243 -16.14 -1.19 -18.71
CA GLN A 243 -17.57 -1.15 -19.00
C GLN A 243 -17.89 -0.13 -20.12
N LEU A 244 -17.34 1.07 -20.03
CA LEU A 244 -17.55 2.11 -21.04
C LEU A 244 -16.95 1.70 -22.40
N ALA A 245 -15.75 1.11 -22.41
CA ALA A 245 -15.06 0.70 -23.63
C ALA A 245 -15.75 -0.47 -24.33
N THR A 246 -16.43 -1.34 -23.60
CA THR A 246 -17.16 -2.49 -24.16
C THR A 246 -18.61 -2.18 -24.51
N GLY A 247 -19.08 -0.95 -24.26
CA GLY A 247 -20.47 -0.56 -24.48
C GLY A 247 -21.46 -1.22 -23.49
N ALA A 248 -20.98 -1.91 -22.49
CA ALA A 248 -21.80 -2.44 -21.41
C ALA A 248 -22.20 -1.25 -20.52
N ALA A 249 -23.42 -0.77 -20.66
CA ALA A 249 -23.95 0.25 -19.77
C ALA A 249 -23.87 -0.26 -18.34
N ALA A 250 -23.40 0.59 -17.42
CA ALA A 250 -23.47 0.30 -16.01
C ALA A 250 -24.96 0.11 -15.65
N ALA A 251 -25.36 -1.13 -15.43
CA ALA A 251 -26.67 -1.50 -14.92
C ALA A 251 -26.70 -1.34 -13.41
#